data_865fc12e7a3e3673ed35bb0bc3f56a71
#
_entry.id   865fc12e7a3e3673ed35bb0bc3f56a71
#
_cell.length_a   1.000
_cell.length_b   1.000
_cell.length_c   1.000
_cell.angle_alpha   90.00
_cell.angle_beta   90.00
_cell.angle_gamma   90.00
#
_symmetry.space_group_name_H-M   'P 1'
#
loop_
_entity.id
_entity.type
_entity.pdbx_description
1 polymer ?
#
loop_
_entity_poly.entity_id
_entity_poly.type
_entity_poly.pdbx_seq_one_letter_code
_entity_poly.pdbx_strand_id
1 'polypeptide(L)'
;MDYIVNTPCGPVKGSSCSVPGVAAFKGIRYAMAGRWEYPRIVTGWNGIYDATAYGACSYQPRAFYDEEQNKKKYFYYNEFRKGETYTYSEDCLFLNIWTPENANAQSNLPVLL
;
A
#
# COMPACT_ATOMS: atom_id res chain seq x y z
N MET A 1 -13.41 0.37 -10.82
CA MET A 1 -13.02 -0.73 -11.72
C MET A 1 -11.97 -1.57 -11.03
N ASP A 2 -12.07 -2.86 -11.14
CA ASP A 2 -11.10 -3.78 -10.55
C ASP A 2 -10.07 -4.20 -11.60
N TYR A 3 -8.81 -4.25 -11.19
CA TYR A 3 -7.69 -4.68 -12.03
C TYR A 3 -7.13 -5.98 -11.45
N ILE A 4 -6.91 -6.98 -12.29
CA ILE A 4 -6.28 -8.23 -11.87
C ILE A 4 -4.99 -8.42 -12.66
N VAL A 5 -3.88 -8.57 -11.94
CA VAL A 5 -2.55 -8.79 -12.51
C VAL A 5 -1.99 -10.11 -11.98
N ASN A 6 -1.47 -10.93 -12.88
CA ASN A 6 -0.80 -12.16 -12.52
C ASN A 6 0.65 -11.87 -12.15
N THR A 7 1.06 -12.31 -10.97
CA THR A 7 2.44 -12.20 -10.46
C THR A 7 3.02 -13.61 -10.24
N PRO A 8 4.34 -13.73 -10.06
CA PRO A 8 4.92 -15.03 -9.69
C PRO A 8 4.39 -15.62 -8.37
N CYS A 9 3.85 -14.78 -7.49
CA CYS A 9 3.22 -15.21 -6.24
C CYS A 9 1.73 -15.59 -6.38
N GLY A 10 1.12 -15.24 -7.51
CA GLY A 10 -0.32 -15.44 -7.77
C GLY A 10 -1.01 -14.17 -8.25
N PRO A 11 -2.30 -14.25 -8.58
CA PRO A 11 -3.05 -13.09 -9.03
C PRO A 11 -3.30 -12.08 -7.91
N VAL A 12 -3.21 -10.80 -8.23
CA VAL A 12 -3.45 -9.66 -7.33
C VAL A 12 -4.54 -8.79 -7.90
N LYS A 13 -5.50 -8.44 -7.08
CA LYS A 13 -6.58 -7.52 -7.43
C LYS A 13 -6.32 -6.13 -6.87
N GLY A 14 -6.24 -5.14 -7.74
CA GLY A 14 -6.20 -3.72 -7.39
C GLY A 14 -7.49 -3.01 -7.75
N SER A 15 -7.51 -1.71 -7.59
CA SER A 15 -8.65 -0.84 -7.90
C SER A 15 -8.20 0.44 -8.60
N SER A 16 -9.15 1.15 -9.22
CA SER A 16 -8.91 2.53 -9.63
C SER A 16 -8.68 3.42 -8.40
N CYS A 17 -7.94 4.49 -8.58
CA CYS A 17 -7.72 5.49 -7.55
C CYS A 17 -8.32 6.85 -7.96
N SER A 18 -8.11 7.88 -7.16
CA SER A 18 -8.61 9.23 -7.44
C SER A 18 -7.98 9.89 -8.67
N VAL A 19 -6.84 9.37 -9.13
CA VAL A 19 -6.16 9.87 -10.33
C VAL A 19 -6.64 9.09 -11.55
N PRO A 20 -7.28 9.72 -12.55
CA PRO A 20 -7.73 9.02 -13.75
C PRO A 20 -6.56 8.34 -14.49
N GLY A 21 -6.80 7.14 -15.00
CA GLY A 21 -5.80 6.37 -15.75
C GLY A 21 -4.74 5.69 -14.90
N VAL A 22 -4.91 5.68 -13.57
CA VAL A 22 -4.00 5.04 -12.63
C VAL A 22 -4.70 3.93 -11.87
N ALA A 23 -4.13 2.75 -11.89
CA ALA A 23 -4.50 1.62 -11.05
C ALA A 23 -3.67 1.60 -9.77
N ALA A 24 -4.30 1.28 -8.66
CA ALA A 24 -3.66 1.19 -7.36
C ALA A 24 -3.79 -0.22 -6.78
N PHE A 25 -2.68 -0.74 -6.30
CA PHE A 25 -2.58 -2.01 -5.57
C PHE A 25 -2.04 -1.69 -4.18
N LYS A 26 -2.85 -1.88 -3.15
CA LYS A 26 -2.57 -1.44 -1.79
C LYS A 26 -2.49 -2.61 -0.84
N GLY A 27 -1.58 -2.55 0.12
CA GLY A 27 -1.49 -3.55 1.17
C GLY A 27 -1.00 -4.92 0.69
N ILE A 28 -0.10 -4.96 -0.30
CA ILE A 28 0.50 -6.22 -0.77
C ILE A 28 1.52 -6.68 0.26
N ARG A 29 1.30 -7.84 0.85
CA ARG A 29 2.24 -8.45 1.77
C ARG A 29 3.46 -8.99 1.01
N TYR A 30 4.64 -8.48 1.32
CA TYR A 30 5.88 -8.96 0.70
C TYR A 30 6.71 -9.85 1.62
N ALA A 31 6.51 -9.76 2.94
CA ALA A 31 7.23 -10.57 3.91
C ALA A 31 6.43 -10.74 5.20
N MET A 32 6.86 -11.65 6.05
CA MET A 32 6.34 -11.89 7.40
C MET A 32 7.50 -12.00 8.38
N ALA A 33 7.35 -11.42 9.56
CA ALA A 33 8.29 -11.54 10.65
C ALA A 33 7.55 -11.47 11.99
N GLY A 34 7.95 -12.30 12.95
CA GLY A 34 7.63 -12.10 14.35
C GLY A 34 8.56 -11.03 14.94
N ARG A 35 8.24 -10.56 16.17
CA ARG A 35 9.07 -9.58 16.87
C ARG A 35 10.48 -10.15 17.08
N TRP A 36 11.50 -9.37 16.68
CA TRP A 36 12.92 -9.73 16.75
C TRP A 36 13.36 -10.90 15.85
N GLU A 37 12.50 -11.31 14.92
CA GLU A 37 12.84 -12.34 13.92
C GLU A 37 13.27 -11.71 12.60
N TYR A 38 14.06 -12.46 11.84
CA TYR A 38 14.35 -12.12 10.46
C TYR A 38 13.09 -12.26 9.60
N PRO A 39 12.84 -11.35 8.66
CA PRO A 39 11.69 -11.46 7.78
C PRO A 39 11.83 -12.62 6.80
N ARG A 40 10.73 -13.28 6.55
CA ARG A 40 10.61 -14.34 5.54
C ARG A 40 9.80 -13.80 4.37
N ILE A 41 10.34 -13.88 3.18
CA ILE A 41 9.68 -13.44 1.95
C ILE A 41 8.42 -14.28 1.72
N VAL A 42 7.34 -13.63 1.35
CA VAL A 42 6.13 -14.29 0.86
C VAL A 42 6.39 -14.82 -0.55
N THR A 43 6.20 -16.12 -0.76
CA THR A 43 6.45 -16.79 -2.04
C THR A 43 5.19 -17.05 -2.83
N GLY A 44 4.01 -16.90 -2.23
CA GLY A 44 2.75 -17.11 -2.91
C GLY A 44 1.54 -17.06 -1.98
N TRP A 45 0.37 -17.03 -2.58
CA TRP A 45 -0.93 -17.09 -1.90
C TRP A 45 -1.92 -17.94 -2.71
N ASN A 46 -2.99 -18.35 -2.04
CA ASN A 46 -4.09 -19.08 -2.68
C ASN A 46 -5.18 -18.11 -3.15
N GLY A 47 -5.68 -18.33 -4.36
CA GLY A 47 -6.72 -17.48 -4.93
C GLY A 47 -6.21 -16.09 -5.31
N ILE A 48 -7.13 -15.15 -5.44
CA ILE A 48 -6.82 -13.77 -5.81
C ILE A 48 -6.54 -12.97 -4.54
N TYR A 49 -5.34 -12.39 -4.45
CA TYR A 49 -4.97 -11.49 -3.35
C TYR A 49 -5.69 -10.16 -3.49
N ASP A 50 -6.45 -9.77 -2.49
CA ASP A 50 -7.16 -8.48 -2.47
C ASP A 50 -6.22 -7.35 -2.03
N ALA A 51 -5.79 -6.53 -2.99
CA ALA A 51 -4.93 -5.37 -2.79
C ALA A 51 -5.71 -4.06 -3.02
N THR A 52 -6.94 -3.97 -2.54
CA THR A 52 -7.78 -2.77 -2.69
C THR A 52 -7.72 -1.83 -1.48
N ALA A 53 -7.16 -2.28 -0.36
CA ALA A 53 -7.04 -1.50 0.88
C ALA A 53 -5.62 -1.53 1.44
N TYR A 54 -5.25 -0.47 2.15
CA TYR A 54 -3.96 -0.41 2.83
C TYR A 54 -3.83 -1.48 3.91
N GLY A 55 -2.65 -2.05 4.05
CA GLY A 55 -2.29 -2.89 5.18
C GLY A 55 -2.02 -2.06 6.43
N ALA A 56 -1.77 -2.77 7.56
CA ALA A 56 -1.40 -2.13 8.80
C ALA A 56 0.00 -1.48 8.71
N CYS A 57 0.19 -0.40 9.44
CA CYS A 57 1.50 0.23 9.61
C CYS A 57 2.10 -0.11 10.98
N SER A 58 3.42 0.05 11.09
CA SER A 58 4.13 -0.20 12.34
C SER A 58 3.69 0.76 13.45
N TYR A 59 3.80 0.32 14.70
CA TYR A 59 3.65 1.18 15.85
C TYR A 59 4.73 2.25 15.83
N GLN A 60 4.32 3.52 15.86
CA GLN A 60 5.23 4.64 15.80
C GLN A 60 4.60 5.87 16.46
N PRO A 61 5.39 6.78 17.05
CA PRO A 61 4.89 8.04 17.52
C PRO A 61 4.31 8.86 16.38
N ARG A 62 3.08 9.34 16.57
CA ARG A 62 2.37 10.18 15.60
C ARG A 62 2.10 11.59 16.14
N ALA A 63 2.87 12.04 17.13
CA ALA A 63 2.77 13.40 17.66
C ALA A 63 2.86 14.48 16.57
N PHE A 64 3.52 14.17 15.48
CA PHE A 64 3.61 14.99 14.28
C PHE A 64 2.24 15.20 13.60
N TYR A 65 1.30 14.32 13.86
CA TYR A 65 -0.01 14.25 13.23
C TYR A 65 -1.17 14.44 14.21
N ASP A 66 -0.86 14.94 15.41
CA ASP A 66 -1.88 15.31 16.34
C ASP A 66 -2.72 16.47 15.78
N GLU A 67 -4.00 16.50 16.09
CA GLU A 67 -4.97 17.46 15.54
C GLU A 67 -4.55 18.92 15.78
N GLU A 68 -4.03 19.24 16.94
CA GLU A 68 -3.59 20.59 17.30
C GLU A 68 -2.37 21.05 16.49
N GLN A 69 -1.44 20.14 16.25
CA GLN A 69 -0.27 20.43 15.44
C GLN A 69 -0.59 20.45 13.95
N ASN A 70 -1.52 19.63 13.51
CA ASN A 70 -1.95 19.57 12.12
C ASN A 70 -2.65 20.86 11.67
N LYS A 71 -3.40 21.51 12.54
CA LYS A 71 -4.01 22.81 12.27
C LYS A 71 -2.97 23.88 11.94
N LYS A 72 -1.77 23.78 12.53
CA LYS A 72 -0.66 24.69 12.24
C LYS A 72 0.07 24.37 10.94
N LYS A 73 -0.09 23.15 10.42
CA LYS A 73 0.50 22.68 9.16
C LYS A 73 -0.62 22.37 8.15
N TYR A 74 -1.44 23.35 7.87
CA TYR A 74 -2.67 23.26 7.09
C TYR A 74 -2.52 22.51 5.77
N PHE A 75 -1.49 22.83 4.98
CA PHE A 75 -1.23 22.17 3.72
C PHE A 75 -1.01 20.67 3.92
N TYR A 76 -0.11 20.31 4.81
CA TYR A 76 0.24 18.91 5.06
C TYR A 76 -0.97 18.09 5.56
N TYR A 77 -1.76 18.67 6.47
CA TYR A 77 -2.96 18.01 6.98
C TYR A 77 -3.97 17.75 5.87
N ASN A 78 -4.29 18.74 5.05
CA ASN A 78 -5.29 18.58 4.00
C ASN A 78 -4.86 17.63 2.90
N GLU A 79 -3.57 17.64 2.53
CA GLU A 79 -3.05 16.80 1.43
C GLU A 79 -2.80 15.35 1.85
N PHE A 80 -2.42 15.10 3.10
CA PHE A 80 -1.91 13.80 3.50
C PHE A 80 -2.61 13.15 4.70
N ARG A 81 -3.40 13.89 5.45
CA ARG A 81 -3.96 13.39 6.71
C ARG A 81 -5.47 13.44 6.81
N LYS A 82 -6.11 14.42 6.20
CA LYS A 82 -7.55 14.61 6.32
C LYS A 82 -8.33 13.41 5.80
N GLY A 83 -9.13 12.79 6.68
CA GLY A 83 -9.92 11.62 6.35
C GLY A 83 -9.16 10.29 6.35
N GLU A 84 -7.86 10.28 6.64
CA GLU A 84 -7.07 9.05 6.72
C GLU A 84 -7.21 8.38 8.09
N THR A 85 -7.42 7.08 8.07
CA THR A 85 -7.41 6.22 9.27
C THR A 85 -6.26 5.24 9.16
N TYR A 86 -5.60 4.97 10.30
CA TYR A 86 -4.47 4.05 10.35
C TYR A 86 -4.75 2.88 11.27
N THR A 87 -4.45 1.67 10.81
CA THR A 87 -4.41 0.48 11.63
C THR A 87 -2.96 0.17 11.97
N TYR A 88 -2.65 0.00 13.25
CA TYR A 88 -1.32 -0.31 13.73
C TYR A 88 -1.20 -1.79 14.08
N SER A 89 -0.13 -2.41 13.65
CA SER A 89 0.19 -3.80 13.96
C SER A 89 1.68 -4.05 13.85
N GLU A 90 2.19 -5.03 14.57
CA GLU A 90 3.54 -5.54 14.33
C GLU A 90 3.64 -6.29 13.00
N ASP A 91 2.53 -6.82 12.51
CA ASP A 91 2.38 -7.38 11.17
C ASP A 91 2.14 -6.23 10.19
N CYS A 92 3.22 -5.62 9.71
CA CYS A 92 3.21 -4.36 8.98
C CYS A 92 4.05 -4.36 7.69
N LEU A 93 4.48 -5.54 7.20
CA LEU A 93 5.34 -5.65 6.04
C LEU A 93 4.52 -5.71 4.74
N PHE A 94 3.99 -4.56 4.37
CA PHE A 94 3.17 -4.35 3.18
C PHE A 94 3.78 -3.26 2.29
N LEU A 95 3.52 -3.37 0.99
CA LEU A 95 3.86 -2.33 0.01
C LEU A 95 2.62 -1.93 -0.79
N ASN A 96 2.70 -0.79 -1.44
CA ASN A 96 1.65 -0.28 -2.32
C ASN A 96 2.27 0.07 -3.67
N ILE A 97 1.51 -0.14 -4.74
CA ILE A 97 1.95 0.13 -6.11
C ILE A 97 0.90 0.98 -6.81
N TRP A 98 1.33 2.04 -7.47
CA TRP A 98 0.53 2.79 -8.42
C TRP A 98 1.15 2.65 -9.80
N THR A 99 0.34 2.37 -10.79
CA THR A 99 0.79 2.12 -12.16
C THR A 99 -0.23 2.66 -13.17
N PRO A 100 0.19 3.06 -14.37
CA PRO A 100 -0.76 3.32 -15.44
C PRO A 100 -1.68 2.11 -15.66
N GLU A 101 -2.97 2.34 -15.81
CA GLU A 101 -3.97 1.26 -15.92
C GLU A 101 -3.76 0.36 -17.15
N ASN A 102 -3.10 0.87 -18.18
CA ASN A 102 -2.78 0.15 -19.42
C ASN A 102 -1.37 -0.48 -19.42
N ALA A 103 -0.65 -0.44 -18.28
CA ALA A 103 0.67 -1.06 -18.18
C ALA A 103 0.57 -2.58 -18.34
N ASN A 104 1.58 -3.16 -18.97
CA ASN A 104 1.69 -4.60 -19.21
C ASN A 104 3.16 -5.05 -19.13
N ALA A 105 3.41 -6.35 -19.30
CA ALA A 105 4.74 -6.92 -19.18
C ALA A 105 5.79 -6.36 -20.16
N GLN A 106 5.35 -5.76 -21.26
CA GLN A 106 6.23 -5.17 -22.28
C GLN A 106 6.44 -3.66 -22.10
N SER A 107 5.77 -3.04 -21.13
CA SER A 107 5.83 -1.59 -20.94
C SER A 107 7.18 -1.08 -20.50
N ASN A 108 7.98 -1.91 -19.80
CA ASN A 108 9.33 -1.57 -19.31
C ASN A 108 9.40 -0.20 -18.63
N LEU A 109 8.39 0.11 -17.81
CA LEU A 109 8.30 1.39 -17.13
C LEU A 109 9.38 1.51 -16.04
N PRO A 110 9.95 2.71 -15.85
CA PRO A 110 10.82 2.95 -14.70
C PRO A 110 10.03 2.81 -13.40
N VAL A 111 10.69 2.33 -12.35
CA VAL A 111 10.11 2.21 -11.00
C VAL A 111 10.75 3.25 -10.09
N LEU A 112 9.92 4.04 -9.45
CA LEU A 112 10.33 4.96 -8.40
C LEU A 112 9.98 4.34 -7.05
N LEU A 113 11.01 4.13 -6.19
CA LEU A 113 10.85 3.55 -4.86
C LEU A 113 11.01 4.64 -3.79
#